data_4f8bacfd6f1c7739160632f1b5bc4bef
#
_entry.id   4f8bacfd6f1c7739160632f1b5bc4bef
#
_cell.length_a   1.000
_cell.length_b   1.000
_cell.length_c   1.000
_cell.angle_alpha   90.00
_cell.angle_beta   90.00
_cell.angle_gamma   90.00
#
_symmetry.space_group_name_H-M   'P 1'
#
loop_
_entity.id
_entity.type
_entity.pdbx_description
1 polymer ?
#
loop_
_entity_poly.entity_id
_entity_poly.type
_entity_poly.pdbx_seq_one_letter_code
_entity_poly.pdbx_strand_id
1 'polypeptide(L)'
;MAKADCLQKIHTVLASGVTDDLPDIVLISDLNAQGYLMSYPDAFLPMDDYISYDDFAAYKKDMLSYDGAGYGVPFDTGVAGLFYRTDYMEEIGVTDEDMQDLTWDEYLALGEKLKEKGHMLQTYNPNDIAEFQIMLQSTGKWFTDNDGNADFTNNDALKECYDVFKKLNESDFCQVVSDWTGFAGAINNGDVACVMRGSWITSTIMGADDQSGKWKMAPIPKMSTDGATHYSNQGGSSWFVLKNSKNADAAAKFLADTFGGSTELYDSLMKSNNIIGTYLPAADIEAVNTESEFFSGQQINKTLVDWEAQIPSVNTGAFSAEAQSALLAVTPNILNGSDLDTELAAAEEQFNQTIQ
;
A
#
# COMPACT_ATOMS: atom_id res chain seq x y z
N MET A 1 19.04 -6.36 9.95
CA MET A 1 18.11 -5.87 10.99
C MET A 1 16.74 -5.82 10.33
N ALA A 2 15.71 -6.32 10.99
CA ALA A 2 14.34 -6.20 10.45
C ALA A 2 13.93 -4.72 10.36
N LYS A 3 13.04 -4.37 9.40
CA LYS A 3 12.61 -2.98 9.16
C LYS A 3 12.04 -2.33 10.43
N ALA A 4 11.20 -3.05 11.17
CA ALA A 4 10.61 -2.56 12.42
C ALA A 4 11.68 -2.24 13.49
N ASP A 5 12.68 -3.11 13.66
CA ASP A 5 13.76 -2.90 14.63
C ASP A 5 14.62 -1.69 14.24
N CYS A 6 14.85 -1.49 12.93
CA CYS A 6 15.58 -0.35 12.42
C CYS A 6 14.84 0.97 12.71
N LEU A 7 13.55 1.03 12.41
CA LEU A 7 12.71 2.19 12.67
C LEU A 7 12.61 2.49 14.18
N GLN A 8 12.44 1.46 15.01
CA GLN A 8 12.43 1.63 16.47
C GLN A 8 13.76 2.18 16.99
N LYS A 9 14.88 1.72 16.45
CA LYS A 9 16.21 2.23 16.82
C LYS A 9 16.35 3.71 16.40
N ILE A 10 15.97 4.05 15.17
CA ILE A 10 16.01 5.42 14.66
C ILE A 10 15.18 6.33 15.55
N HIS A 11 13.93 5.96 15.83
CA HIS A 11 13.06 6.72 16.73
C HIS A 11 13.70 6.95 18.10
N THR A 12 14.24 5.88 18.73
CA THR A 12 14.87 5.96 20.04
C THR A 12 16.07 6.91 20.05
N VAL A 13 16.90 6.85 19.01
CA VAL A 13 18.11 7.68 18.92
C VAL A 13 17.76 9.13 18.61
N LEU A 14 16.84 9.40 17.69
CA LEU A 14 16.38 10.76 17.39
C LEU A 14 15.73 11.40 18.62
N ALA A 15 14.90 10.67 19.36
CA ALA A 15 14.27 11.14 20.59
C ALA A 15 15.28 11.43 21.70
N SER A 16 16.39 10.70 21.77
CA SER A 16 17.46 10.92 22.78
C SER A 16 18.40 12.07 22.44
N GLY A 17 18.40 12.55 21.20
CA GLY A 17 19.33 13.56 20.69
C GLY A 17 20.77 13.07 20.51
N VAL A 18 21.05 11.78 20.73
CA VAL A 18 22.38 11.16 20.54
C VAL A 18 22.47 10.61 19.12
N THR A 19 23.23 11.28 18.25
CA THR A 19 23.27 10.97 16.80
C THR A 19 24.51 10.19 16.36
N ASP A 20 25.46 9.92 17.25
CA ASP A 20 26.77 9.33 16.89
C ASP A 20 26.69 7.91 16.31
N ASP A 21 25.61 7.17 16.59
CA ASP A 21 25.38 5.78 16.14
C ASP A 21 24.31 5.65 15.05
N LEU A 22 23.88 6.76 14.45
CA LEU A 22 22.92 6.74 13.35
C LEU A 22 23.61 6.39 12.02
N PRO A 23 22.93 5.64 11.13
CA PRO A 23 23.41 5.43 9.77
C PRO A 23 23.34 6.74 8.97
N ASP A 24 24.08 6.81 7.86
CA ASP A 24 24.02 7.96 6.95
C ASP A 24 22.69 8.01 6.18
N ILE A 25 22.17 6.84 5.80
CA ILE A 25 20.97 6.64 5.00
C ILE A 25 20.03 5.68 5.73
N VAL A 26 18.73 5.99 5.70
CA VAL A 26 17.67 5.14 6.26
C VAL A 26 16.55 4.95 5.26
N LEU A 27 15.95 3.75 5.24
CA LEU A 27 14.74 3.46 4.49
C LEU A 27 13.53 3.60 5.41
N ILE A 28 12.63 4.52 5.06
CA ILE A 28 11.39 4.75 5.82
C ILE A 28 10.20 4.40 4.92
N SER A 29 9.19 3.76 5.50
CA SER A 29 7.90 3.55 4.83
C SER A 29 7.23 4.89 4.60
N ASP A 30 6.69 5.11 3.43
CA ASP A 30 6.06 6.39 3.06
C ASP A 30 4.94 6.79 4.03
N LEU A 31 4.15 5.81 4.49
CA LEU A 31 3.11 6.03 5.50
C LEU A 31 3.61 6.62 6.83
N ASN A 32 4.90 6.40 7.15
CA ASN A 32 5.51 6.90 8.37
C ASN A 32 6.33 8.18 8.13
N ALA A 33 6.57 8.56 6.87
CA ALA A 33 7.46 9.65 6.51
C ALA A 33 7.03 10.98 7.16
N GLN A 34 5.76 11.36 7.03
CA GLN A 34 5.22 12.58 7.62
C GLN A 34 5.39 12.60 9.14
N GLY A 35 5.13 11.48 9.83
CA GLY A 35 5.31 11.37 11.28
C GLY A 35 6.76 11.64 11.70
N TYR A 36 7.74 11.09 10.97
CA TYR A 36 9.15 11.37 11.24
C TYR A 36 9.55 12.82 10.93
N LEU A 37 9.08 13.38 9.81
CA LEU A 37 9.40 14.75 9.41
C LEU A 37 8.81 15.79 10.40
N MET A 38 7.60 15.57 10.88
CA MET A 38 6.95 16.44 11.88
C MET A 38 7.57 16.30 13.26
N SER A 39 7.86 15.07 13.70
CA SER A 39 8.43 14.82 15.03
C SER A 39 9.90 15.24 15.13
N TYR A 40 10.63 15.17 14.02
CA TYR A 40 12.08 15.44 13.96
C TYR A 40 12.44 16.35 12.77
N PRO A 41 11.96 17.59 12.71
CA PRO A 41 12.09 18.48 11.53
C PRO A 41 13.53 18.78 11.12
N ASP A 42 14.50 18.67 12.05
CA ASP A 42 15.92 18.87 11.77
C ASP A 42 16.73 17.59 11.58
N ALA A 43 16.08 16.42 11.60
CA ALA A 43 16.79 15.14 11.52
C ALA A 43 17.24 14.77 10.10
N PHE A 44 16.50 15.20 9.10
CA PHE A 44 16.70 14.78 7.71
C PHE A 44 17.21 15.92 6.83
N LEU A 45 18.01 15.55 5.82
CA LEU A 45 18.53 16.50 4.83
C LEU A 45 17.46 16.73 3.75
N PRO A 46 17.11 18.01 3.42
CA PRO A 46 16.32 18.30 2.23
C PRO A 46 17.02 17.82 0.96
N MET A 47 16.24 17.24 0.03
CA MET A 47 16.78 16.62 -1.19
C MET A 47 16.51 17.44 -2.45
N ASP A 48 15.83 18.60 -2.36
CA ASP A 48 15.46 19.44 -3.52
C ASP A 48 16.66 19.92 -4.36
N ASP A 49 17.84 20.09 -3.73
CA ASP A 49 19.07 20.47 -4.42
C ASP A 49 19.76 19.28 -5.13
N TYR A 50 19.32 18.05 -4.88
CA TYR A 50 19.96 16.82 -5.38
C TYR A 50 19.13 16.08 -6.41
N ILE A 51 17.80 16.09 -6.29
CA ILE A 51 16.86 15.41 -7.20
C ILE A 51 15.73 16.35 -7.64
N SER A 52 15.12 16.04 -8.78
CA SER A 52 13.87 16.64 -9.22
C SER A 52 12.71 15.73 -8.82
N TYR A 53 11.82 16.19 -7.96
CA TYR A 53 10.61 15.44 -7.61
C TYR A 53 9.61 15.32 -8.77
N ASP A 54 9.76 16.11 -9.83
CA ASP A 54 8.96 16.01 -11.04
C ASP A 54 9.31 14.75 -11.88
N ASP A 55 10.45 14.11 -11.57
CA ASP A 55 10.86 12.84 -12.18
C ASP A 55 10.25 11.61 -11.47
N PHE A 56 9.35 11.82 -10.48
CA PHE A 56 8.72 10.76 -9.72
C PHE A 56 7.19 10.86 -9.75
N ALA A 57 6.51 9.77 -9.39
CA ALA A 57 5.07 9.76 -9.27
C ALA A 57 4.58 10.84 -8.28
N ALA A 58 3.58 11.62 -8.69
CA ALA A 58 3.16 12.84 -7.98
C ALA A 58 2.75 12.58 -6.52
N TYR A 59 2.03 11.48 -6.25
CA TYR A 59 1.62 11.13 -4.89
C TYR A 59 2.81 10.91 -3.93
N LYS A 60 3.97 10.51 -4.44
CA LYS A 60 5.20 10.34 -3.63
C LYS A 60 5.72 11.67 -3.10
N LYS A 61 5.73 12.70 -3.95
CA LYS A 61 6.17 14.04 -3.56
C LYS A 61 5.38 14.54 -2.35
N ASP A 62 4.07 14.38 -2.36
CA ASP A 62 3.20 14.84 -1.28
C ASP A 62 3.52 14.11 0.04
N MET A 63 3.74 12.79 -0.01
CA MET A 63 4.08 11.98 1.17
C MET A 63 5.45 12.30 1.77
N LEU A 64 6.39 12.79 0.95
CA LEU A 64 7.80 13.01 1.32
C LEU A 64 8.16 14.48 1.56
N SER A 65 7.18 15.38 1.46
CA SER A 65 7.39 16.82 1.62
C SER A 65 6.88 17.30 3.00
N TYR A 66 7.61 18.21 3.60
CA TYR A 66 7.25 18.85 4.84
C TYR A 66 7.73 20.32 4.83
N ASP A 67 6.88 21.26 5.27
CA ASP A 67 7.18 22.70 5.31
C ASP A 67 7.76 23.25 4.01
N GLY A 68 7.28 22.77 2.87
CA GLY A 68 7.63 23.22 1.53
C GLY A 68 8.94 22.66 0.97
N ALA A 69 9.61 21.72 1.65
CA ALA A 69 10.80 21.02 1.19
C ALA A 69 10.56 19.52 1.05
N GLY A 70 11.21 18.88 0.09
CA GLY A 70 11.24 17.44 -0.10
C GLY A 70 12.43 16.80 0.61
N TYR A 71 12.23 15.66 1.28
CA TYR A 71 13.24 15.03 2.13
C TYR A 71 13.62 13.61 1.71
N GLY A 72 12.69 12.81 1.25
CA GLY A 72 12.97 11.44 0.84
C GLY A 72 13.27 11.32 -0.64
N VAL A 73 14.20 10.46 -1.02
CA VAL A 73 14.35 9.99 -2.42
C VAL A 73 13.36 8.85 -2.62
N PRO A 74 12.31 9.02 -3.46
CA PRO A 74 11.37 7.96 -3.73
C PRO A 74 12.07 6.70 -4.23
N PHE A 75 11.63 5.53 -3.75
CA PHE A 75 12.27 4.28 -4.12
C PHE A 75 11.29 3.34 -4.82
N ASP A 76 10.45 2.66 -4.06
CA ASP A 76 9.51 1.69 -4.57
C ASP A 76 8.05 2.14 -4.37
N THR A 77 7.15 1.47 -5.05
CA THR A 77 5.72 1.68 -4.93
C THR A 77 5.03 0.38 -4.55
N GLY A 78 3.87 0.50 -3.92
CA GLY A 78 2.96 -0.59 -3.65
C GLY A 78 1.68 -0.45 -4.47
N VAL A 79 1.77 -0.14 -5.77
CA VAL A 79 0.59 -0.06 -6.64
C VAL A 79 -0.33 -1.25 -6.37
N ALA A 80 -1.56 -0.98 -5.97
CA ALA A 80 -2.50 -2.02 -5.60
C ALA A 80 -3.15 -2.63 -6.83
N GLY A 81 -3.26 -3.96 -6.82
CA GLY A 81 -3.96 -4.72 -7.86
C GLY A 81 -4.82 -5.82 -7.26
N LEU A 82 -5.83 -6.22 -8.01
CA LEU A 82 -6.62 -7.42 -7.78
C LEU A 82 -6.00 -8.57 -8.57
N PHE A 83 -5.20 -9.41 -7.90
CA PHE A 83 -4.64 -10.61 -8.49
C PHE A 83 -5.67 -11.74 -8.40
N TYR A 84 -5.91 -12.46 -9.48
CA TYR A 84 -6.95 -13.48 -9.54
C TYR A 84 -6.52 -14.75 -10.29
N ARG A 85 -7.11 -15.88 -9.90
CA ARG A 85 -6.93 -17.18 -10.53
C ARG A 85 -7.82 -17.27 -11.77
N THR A 86 -7.20 -17.32 -12.95
CA THR A 86 -7.92 -17.40 -14.24
C THR A 86 -8.72 -18.70 -14.38
N ASP A 87 -8.16 -19.81 -13.91
CA ASP A 87 -8.82 -21.11 -13.95
C ASP A 87 -10.09 -21.14 -13.06
N TYR A 88 -10.07 -20.51 -11.87
CA TYR A 88 -11.26 -20.43 -11.02
C TYR A 88 -12.32 -19.48 -11.57
N MET A 89 -11.89 -18.38 -12.23
CA MET A 89 -12.83 -17.46 -12.90
C MET A 89 -13.50 -18.14 -14.11
N GLU A 90 -12.77 -18.93 -14.89
CA GLU A 90 -13.34 -19.74 -15.99
C GLU A 90 -14.42 -20.70 -15.50
N GLU A 91 -14.24 -21.36 -14.33
CA GLU A 91 -15.23 -22.30 -13.76
C GLU A 91 -16.57 -21.64 -13.44
N ILE A 92 -16.57 -20.32 -13.18
CA ILE A 92 -17.78 -19.54 -12.89
C ILE A 92 -18.23 -18.69 -14.09
N GLY A 93 -17.57 -18.84 -15.25
CA GLY A 93 -17.92 -18.16 -16.50
C GLY A 93 -17.58 -16.67 -16.50
N VAL A 94 -16.59 -16.25 -15.74
CA VAL A 94 -16.07 -14.87 -15.67
C VAL A 94 -14.83 -14.77 -16.57
N THR A 95 -14.82 -13.75 -17.43
CA THR A 95 -13.74 -13.49 -18.36
C THR A 95 -12.75 -12.44 -17.82
N ASP A 96 -11.59 -12.30 -18.46
CA ASP A 96 -10.63 -11.25 -18.12
C ASP A 96 -11.22 -9.84 -18.31
N GLU A 97 -12.14 -9.66 -19.27
CA GLU A 97 -12.82 -8.38 -19.50
C GLU A 97 -13.77 -8.02 -18.36
N ASP A 98 -14.48 -9.01 -17.82
CA ASP A 98 -15.38 -8.82 -16.68
C ASP A 98 -14.63 -8.38 -15.40
N MET A 99 -13.32 -8.69 -15.30
CA MET A 99 -12.49 -8.33 -14.15
C MET A 99 -11.97 -6.88 -14.20
N GLN A 100 -12.12 -6.15 -15.32
CA GLN A 100 -11.45 -4.84 -15.51
C GLN A 100 -12.20 -3.66 -14.87
N ASP A 101 -13.49 -3.75 -14.64
CA ASP A 101 -14.33 -2.61 -14.18
C ASP A 101 -15.31 -3.06 -13.07
N LEU A 102 -14.82 -3.82 -12.09
CA LEU A 102 -15.63 -4.30 -10.98
C LEU A 102 -15.93 -3.19 -9.97
N THR A 103 -17.16 -3.14 -9.51
CA THR A 103 -17.52 -2.52 -8.22
C THR A 103 -17.27 -3.49 -7.07
N TRP A 104 -17.24 -3.00 -5.84
CA TRP A 104 -17.13 -3.88 -4.66
C TRP A 104 -18.31 -4.86 -4.55
N ASP A 105 -19.51 -4.43 -4.89
CA ASP A 105 -20.67 -5.33 -4.85
C ASP A 105 -20.56 -6.45 -5.90
N GLU A 106 -20.09 -6.14 -7.11
CA GLU A 106 -19.84 -7.15 -8.15
C GLU A 106 -18.70 -8.09 -7.76
N TYR A 107 -17.61 -7.57 -7.17
CA TYR A 107 -16.52 -8.39 -6.64
C TYR A 107 -17.00 -9.36 -5.56
N LEU A 108 -17.78 -8.90 -4.60
CA LEU A 108 -18.33 -9.75 -3.55
C LEU A 108 -19.30 -10.81 -4.12
N ALA A 109 -20.06 -10.48 -5.18
CA ALA A 109 -20.93 -11.43 -5.86
C ALA A 109 -20.17 -12.57 -6.56
N LEU A 110 -18.89 -12.40 -6.90
CA LEU A 110 -18.05 -13.50 -7.37
C LEU A 110 -17.86 -14.56 -6.28
N GLY A 111 -17.80 -14.15 -5.01
CA GLY A 111 -17.62 -15.04 -3.88
C GLY A 111 -18.69 -16.10 -3.77
N GLU A 112 -19.96 -15.75 -3.98
CA GLU A 112 -21.07 -16.71 -3.99
C GLU A 112 -20.92 -17.76 -5.11
N LYS A 113 -20.54 -17.32 -6.32
CA LYS A 113 -20.33 -18.22 -7.45
C LYS A 113 -19.12 -19.14 -7.24
N LEU A 114 -18.03 -18.60 -6.70
CA LEU A 114 -16.81 -19.36 -6.41
C LEU A 114 -17.07 -20.44 -5.36
N LYS A 115 -17.81 -20.10 -4.31
CA LYS A 115 -18.20 -21.03 -3.26
C LYS A 115 -19.00 -22.23 -3.80
N GLU A 116 -19.91 -22.02 -4.76
CA GLU A 116 -20.64 -23.12 -5.43
C GLU A 116 -19.69 -24.10 -6.14
N LYS A 117 -18.47 -23.67 -6.48
CA LYS A 117 -17.42 -24.48 -7.08
C LYS A 117 -16.43 -25.04 -6.05
N GLY A 118 -16.55 -24.65 -4.79
CA GLY A 118 -15.66 -25.09 -3.71
C GLY A 118 -14.43 -24.21 -3.51
N HIS A 119 -14.42 -22.99 -4.08
CA HIS A 119 -13.34 -22.03 -3.91
C HIS A 119 -13.74 -20.89 -2.98
N MET A 120 -12.78 -20.35 -2.23
CA MET A 120 -12.94 -19.11 -1.47
C MET A 120 -12.58 -17.91 -2.33
N LEU A 121 -13.27 -16.77 -2.16
CA LEU A 121 -12.98 -15.54 -2.88
C LEU A 121 -11.60 -15.01 -2.51
N GLN A 122 -11.39 -14.73 -1.22
CA GLN A 122 -10.16 -14.17 -0.68
C GLN A 122 -9.96 -14.58 0.77
N THR A 123 -8.81 -14.22 1.33
CA THR A 123 -8.60 -14.24 2.79
C THR A 123 -9.33 -13.08 3.46
N TYR A 124 -9.68 -13.25 4.72
CA TYR A 124 -10.26 -12.22 5.58
C TYR A 124 -9.63 -12.27 6.97
N ASN A 125 -9.15 -11.12 7.46
CA ASN A 125 -8.66 -10.99 8.83
C ASN A 125 -9.45 -9.89 9.56
N PRO A 126 -10.30 -10.22 10.54
CA PRO A 126 -11.11 -9.24 11.26
C PRO A 126 -10.29 -8.27 12.12
N ASN A 127 -9.00 -8.56 12.34
CA ASN A 127 -8.07 -7.73 13.10
C ASN A 127 -7.09 -6.94 12.22
N ASP A 128 -7.36 -6.84 10.91
CA ASP A 128 -6.52 -6.14 9.95
C ASP A 128 -7.39 -5.30 9.02
N ILE A 129 -7.12 -4.00 8.96
CA ILE A 129 -7.80 -3.06 8.06
C ILE A 129 -6.89 -2.59 6.92
N ALA A 130 -5.92 -3.42 6.51
CA ALA A 130 -4.98 -3.07 5.43
C ALA A 130 -5.70 -2.78 4.11
N GLU A 131 -6.81 -3.46 3.81
CA GLU A 131 -7.65 -3.16 2.65
C GLU A 131 -8.25 -1.75 2.69
N PHE A 132 -8.48 -1.16 3.88
CA PHE A 132 -9.01 0.20 4.00
C PHE A 132 -8.04 1.24 3.40
N GLN A 133 -6.73 1.02 3.50
CA GLN A 133 -5.74 1.87 2.85
C GLN A 133 -5.94 1.90 1.33
N ILE A 134 -6.15 0.71 0.72
CA ILE A 134 -6.39 0.57 -0.71
C ILE A 134 -7.71 1.27 -1.09
N MET A 135 -8.77 1.00 -0.36
CA MET A 135 -10.10 1.56 -0.62
C MET A 135 -10.10 3.08 -0.48
N LEU A 136 -9.62 3.61 0.65
CA LEU A 136 -9.62 5.05 0.92
C LEU A 136 -8.76 5.81 -0.09
N GLN A 137 -7.53 5.38 -0.34
CA GLN A 137 -6.67 6.09 -1.30
C GLN A 137 -7.27 6.13 -2.69
N SER A 138 -8.00 5.08 -3.11
CA SER A 138 -8.67 5.07 -4.42
C SER A 138 -9.73 6.17 -4.58
N THR A 139 -10.23 6.72 -3.46
CA THR A 139 -11.20 7.84 -3.42
C THR A 139 -10.56 9.21 -3.23
N GLY A 140 -9.23 9.28 -3.06
CA GLY A 140 -8.54 10.50 -2.65
C GLY A 140 -8.80 10.90 -1.20
N LYS A 141 -9.33 9.99 -0.36
CA LYS A 141 -9.57 10.18 1.08
C LYS A 141 -8.56 9.38 1.90
N TRP A 142 -8.43 9.78 3.16
CA TRP A 142 -7.61 9.07 4.14
C TRP A 142 -8.31 9.02 5.50
N PHE A 143 -7.64 8.50 6.51
CA PHE A 143 -8.13 8.47 7.90
C PHE A 143 -8.15 9.86 8.55
N THR A 144 -7.37 10.78 8.01
CA THR A 144 -7.25 12.16 8.49
C THR A 144 -7.60 13.14 7.39
N ASP A 145 -8.06 14.34 7.77
CA ASP A 145 -8.24 15.44 6.85
C ASP A 145 -6.89 16.09 6.44
N ASN A 146 -6.95 17.12 5.59
CA ASN A 146 -5.75 17.82 5.12
C ASN A 146 -4.98 18.57 6.22
N ASP A 147 -5.60 18.81 7.36
CA ASP A 147 -5.00 19.47 8.53
C ASP A 147 -4.43 18.44 9.54
N GLY A 148 -4.57 17.12 9.25
CA GLY A 148 -4.11 16.03 10.11
C GLY A 148 -5.05 15.67 11.25
N ASN A 149 -6.27 16.23 11.28
CA ASN A 149 -7.28 15.84 12.25
C ASN A 149 -7.95 14.52 11.84
N ALA A 150 -8.47 13.77 12.80
CA ALA A 150 -9.27 12.61 12.48
C ALA A 150 -10.48 12.98 11.61
N ASP A 151 -10.73 12.20 10.58
CA ASP A 151 -11.90 12.31 9.70
C ASP A 151 -12.61 10.94 9.65
N PHE A 152 -13.13 10.48 10.81
CA PHE A 152 -13.77 9.17 10.90
C PHE A 152 -15.28 9.29 10.75
N THR A 153 -15.88 10.23 11.46
CA THR A 153 -17.35 10.35 11.54
C THR A 153 -17.97 10.98 10.28
N ASN A 154 -17.24 11.83 9.57
CA ASN A 154 -17.72 12.51 8.35
C ASN A 154 -17.15 11.91 7.05
N ASN A 155 -16.45 10.81 7.12
CA ASN A 155 -15.80 10.15 5.99
C ASN A 155 -16.69 9.05 5.40
N ASP A 156 -17.47 9.39 4.38
CA ASP A 156 -18.35 8.43 3.73
C ASP A 156 -17.58 7.25 3.09
N ALA A 157 -16.35 7.51 2.60
CA ALA A 157 -15.50 6.44 2.09
C ALA A 157 -15.08 5.44 3.19
N LEU A 158 -14.76 5.93 4.40
CA LEU A 158 -14.44 5.06 5.53
C LEU A 158 -15.67 4.23 5.96
N LYS A 159 -16.87 4.85 5.95
CA LYS A 159 -18.11 4.11 6.23
C LYS A 159 -18.37 3.02 5.19
N GLU A 160 -18.14 3.30 3.91
CA GLU A 160 -18.22 2.29 2.84
C GLU A 160 -17.19 1.16 3.04
N CYS A 161 -15.97 1.46 3.52
CA CYS A 161 -15.00 0.43 3.89
C CYS A 161 -15.58 -0.53 4.95
N TYR A 162 -16.22 0.00 5.98
CA TYR A 162 -16.86 -0.83 6.99
C TYR A 162 -18.04 -1.63 6.46
N ASP A 163 -18.82 -1.08 5.53
CA ASP A 163 -19.92 -1.84 4.90
C ASP A 163 -19.39 -3.04 4.10
N VAL A 164 -18.32 -2.86 3.34
CA VAL A 164 -17.63 -3.95 2.64
C VAL A 164 -17.08 -4.97 3.65
N PHE A 165 -16.42 -4.49 4.70
CA PHE A 165 -15.78 -5.33 5.70
C PHE A 165 -16.79 -6.18 6.49
N LYS A 166 -17.98 -5.62 6.78
CA LYS A 166 -19.09 -6.37 7.37
C LYS A 166 -19.59 -7.46 6.43
N LYS A 167 -19.78 -7.17 5.14
CA LYS A 167 -20.17 -8.16 4.13
C LYS A 167 -19.16 -9.31 4.06
N LEU A 168 -17.84 -9.02 4.10
CA LEU A 168 -16.81 -10.04 4.16
C LEU A 168 -16.88 -10.87 5.45
N ASN A 169 -17.09 -10.24 6.61
CA ASN A 169 -17.19 -10.91 7.91
C ASN A 169 -18.42 -11.84 8.01
N GLU A 170 -19.53 -11.43 7.41
CA GLU A 170 -20.79 -12.17 7.41
C GLU A 170 -20.82 -13.27 6.34
N SER A 171 -19.89 -13.23 5.38
CA SER A 171 -19.80 -14.18 4.29
C SER A 171 -19.22 -15.53 4.75
N ASP A 172 -19.53 -16.57 4.00
CA ASP A 172 -18.92 -17.89 4.13
C ASP A 172 -18.10 -18.28 2.90
N PHE A 173 -17.76 -17.29 2.07
CA PHE A 173 -16.90 -17.43 0.90
C PHE A 173 -15.49 -16.81 1.10
N CYS A 174 -15.12 -16.39 2.32
CA CYS A 174 -13.81 -15.91 2.66
C CYS A 174 -13.08 -16.89 3.58
N GLN A 175 -11.77 -17.06 3.37
CA GLN A 175 -10.93 -17.82 4.29
C GLN A 175 -10.45 -16.92 5.43
N VAL A 176 -10.90 -17.18 6.64
CA VAL A 176 -10.48 -16.43 7.83
C VAL A 176 -9.03 -16.77 8.16
N VAL A 177 -8.20 -15.75 8.31
CA VAL A 177 -6.78 -15.85 8.70
C VAL A 177 -6.51 -14.90 9.87
N SER A 178 -5.45 -15.16 10.63
CA SER A 178 -5.07 -14.33 11.79
C SER A 178 -3.69 -13.71 11.69
N ASP A 179 -2.89 -14.15 10.71
CA ASP A 179 -1.50 -13.73 10.55
C ASP A 179 -1.01 -13.87 9.10
N TRP A 180 0.21 -13.40 8.88
CA TRP A 180 0.86 -13.48 7.57
C TRP A 180 1.08 -14.91 7.07
N THR A 181 1.37 -15.84 7.96
CA THR A 181 1.61 -17.24 7.57
C THR A 181 0.36 -17.87 7.00
N GLY A 182 -0.78 -17.67 7.67
CA GLY A 182 -2.09 -18.12 7.17
C GLY A 182 -2.47 -17.43 5.86
N PHE A 183 -2.22 -16.11 5.75
CA PHE A 183 -2.47 -15.34 4.54
C PHE A 183 -1.67 -15.87 3.34
N ALA A 184 -0.35 -15.98 3.47
CA ALA A 184 0.52 -16.48 2.40
C ALA A 184 0.24 -17.96 2.08
N GLY A 185 -0.08 -18.76 3.12
CA GLY A 185 -0.45 -20.16 2.96
C GLY A 185 -1.69 -20.34 2.11
N ALA A 186 -2.75 -19.53 2.34
CA ALA A 186 -3.98 -19.59 1.55
C ALA A 186 -3.74 -19.33 0.05
N ILE A 187 -2.85 -18.39 -0.27
CA ILE A 187 -2.46 -18.10 -1.66
C ILE A 187 -1.70 -19.28 -2.27
N ASN A 188 -0.66 -19.73 -1.58
CA ASN A 188 0.27 -20.74 -2.12
C ASN A 188 -0.35 -22.15 -2.18
N ASN A 189 -1.34 -22.44 -1.34
CA ASN A 189 -2.11 -23.68 -1.41
C ASN A 189 -3.21 -23.65 -2.50
N GLY A 190 -3.53 -22.47 -3.06
CA GLY A 190 -4.64 -22.31 -3.99
C GLY A 190 -6.01 -22.31 -3.30
N ASP A 191 -6.07 -21.98 -2.00
CA ASP A 191 -7.31 -21.98 -1.23
C ASP A 191 -8.21 -20.80 -1.62
N VAL A 192 -7.66 -19.73 -2.18
CA VAL A 192 -8.36 -18.49 -2.53
C VAL A 192 -8.22 -18.16 -4.01
N ALA A 193 -9.27 -17.59 -4.58
CA ALA A 193 -9.34 -17.19 -5.98
C ALA A 193 -8.71 -15.81 -6.23
N CYS A 194 -8.74 -14.92 -5.25
CA CYS A 194 -8.29 -13.53 -5.38
C CYS A 194 -7.40 -13.10 -4.23
N VAL A 195 -6.52 -12.14 -4.54
CA VAL A 195 -5.68 -11.42 -3.57
C VAL A 195 -5.64 -9.95 -3.96
N MET A 196 -5.99 -9.05 -3.05
CA MET A 196 -5.91 -7.61 -3.27
C MET A 196 -4.85 -7.01 -2.35
N ARG A 197 -3.70 -6.64 -2.92
CA ARG A 197 -2.55 -6.04 -2.20
C ARG A 197 -1.71 -5.19 -3.14
N GLY A 198 -0.77 -4.48 -2.57
CA GLY A 198 0.28 -3.80 -3.34
C GLY A 198 1.12 -4.77 -4.17
N SER A 199 1.81 -4.25 -5.18
CA SER A 199 2.63 -5.02 -6.15
C SER A 199 3.64 -5.97 -5.52
N TRP A 200 4.08 -5.71 -4.28
CA TRP A 200 4.99 -6.54 -3.50
C TRP A 200 4.47 -7.97 -3.25
N ILE A 201 3.15 -8.20 -3.37
CA ILE A 201 2.54 -9.53 -3.18
C ILE A 201 2.92 -10.52 -4.29
N THR A 202 3.34 -10.03 -5.45
CA THR A 202 3.72 -10.87 -6.60
C THR A 202 4.75 -11.92 -6.25
N SER A 203 5.73 -11.57 -5.40
CA SER A 203 6.75 -12.53 -4.93
C SER A 203 6.16 -13.67 -4.10
N THR A 204 5.13 -13.40 -3.31
CA THR A 204 4.41 -14.41 -2.53
C THR A 204 3.58 -15.31 -3.44
N ILE A 205 2.86 -14.73 -4.40
CA ILE A 205 2.06 -15.48 -5.39
C ILE A 205 2.98 -16.40 -6.21
N MET A 206 4.11 -15.88 -6.67
CA MET A 206 5.10 -16.64 -7.46
C MET A 206 5.84 -17.71 -6.65
N GLY A 207 5.69 -17.73 -5.32
CA GLY A 207 6.23 -18.79 -4.47
C GLY A 207 5.60 -20.17 -4.68
N ALA A 208 4.47 -20.25 -5.39
CA ALA A 208 3.77 -21.49 -5.72
C ALA A 208 3.97 -21.85 -7.21
N ASP A 209 5.08 -22.52 -7.54
CA ASP A 209 5.48 -22.84 -8.92
C ASP A 209 4.40 -23.59 -9.72
N ASP A 210 3.59 -24.44 -9.06
CA ASP A 210 2.50 -25.22 -9.66
C ASP A 210 1.29 -24.36 -10.07
N GLN A 211 1.26 -23.10 -9.67
CA GLN A 211 0.27 -22.11 -10.06
C GLN A 211 0.73 -21.20 -11.22
N SER A 212 1.91 -21.44 -11.78
CA SER A 212 2.42 -20.70 -12.94
C SER A 212 1.44 -20.79 -14.12
N GLY A 213 1.18 -19.67 -14.77
CA GLY A 213 0.24 -19.55 -15.89
C GLY A 213 -1.25 -19.58 -15.48
N LYS A 214 -1.57 -19.49 -14.18
CA LYS A 214 -2.95 -19.49 -13.67
C LYS A 214 -3.36 -18.18 -13.00
N TRP A 215 -2.50 -17.18 -12.99
CA TRP A 215 -2.78 -15.89 -12.38
C TRP A 215 -2.82 -14.78 -13.42
N LYS A 216 -3.63 -13.78 -13.16
CA LYS A 216 -3.63 -12.47 -13.80
C LYS A 216 -3.88 -11.37 -12.79
N MET A 217 -3.72 -10.13 -13.22
CA MET A 217 -3.97 -8.94 -12.42
C MET A 217 -4.98 -8.03 -13.15
N ALA A 218 -5.94 -7.51 -12.39
CA ALA A 218 -6.92 -6.51 -12.79
C ALA A 218 -6.85 -5.29 -11.86
N PRO A 219 -7.45 -4.15 -12.26
CA PRO A 219 -7.63 -3.02 -11.36
C PRO A 219 -8.44 -3.40 -10.12
N ILE A 220 -8.26 -2.68 -9.02
CA ILE A 220 -9.04 -2.92 -7.81
C ILE A 220 -10.52 -2.60 -8.01
N PRO A 221 -11.45 -3.22 -7.28
CA PRO A 221 -12.86 -2.87 -7.33
C PRO A 221 -13.08 -1.40 -6.94
N LYS A 222 -13.96 -0.73 -7.66
CA LYS A 222 -14.26 0.69 -7.48
C LYS A 222 -15.23 0.89 -6.32
N MET A 223 -14.92 1.86 -5.46
CA MET A 223 -15.80 2.35 -4.42
C MET A 223 -17.00 3.12 -5.04
N SER A 224 -18.12 3.18 -4.33
CA SER A 224 -19.28 3.97 -4.75
C SER A 224 -19.13 5.46 -4.43
N THR A 225 -18.21 5.81 -3.55
CA THR A 225 -17.88 7.18 -3.17
C THR A 225 -17.51 8.01 -4.38
N ASP A 226 -18.04 9.24 -4.47
CA ASP A 226 -17.76 10.18 -5.56
C ASP A 226 -16.24 10.44 -5.70
N GLY A 227 -15.76 10.40 -6.95
CA GLY A 227 -14.35 10.58 -7.26
C GLY A 227 -13.50 9.32 -7.13
N ALA A 228 -14.07 8.19 -6.67
CA ALA A 228 -13.35 6.93 -6.59
C ALA A 228 -12.80 6.49 -7.96
N THR A 229 -11.63 5.89 -7.93
CA THR A 229 -10.95 5.30 -9.09
C THR A 229 -10.70 3.81 -8.85
N HIS A 230 -10.19 3.13 -9.88
CA HIS A 230 -9.71 1.74 -9.78
C HIS A 230 -8.23 1.65 -9.38
N TYR A 231 -7.61 2.76 -8.96
CA TYR A 231 -6.17 2.86 -8.74
C TYR A 231 -5.87 3.29 -7.32
N SER A 232 -4.92 2.58 -6.72
CA SER A 232 -4.54 2.82 -5.33
C SER A 232 -3.11 2.33 -5.07
N ASN A 233 -2.65 2.56 -3.85
CA ASN A 233 -1.34 2.13 -3.38
C ASN A 233 -1.46 1.49 -2.00
N GLN A 234 -0.67 0.45 -1.76
CA GLN A 234 -0.49 -0.14 -0.44
C GLN A 234 0.98 -0.48 -0.22
N GLY A 235 1.69 0.39 0.47
CA GLY A 235 3.11 0.25 0.72
C GLY A 235 3.92 1.36 0.09
N GLY A 236 5.14 1.04 -0.28
CA GLY A 236 6.14 1.97 -0.74
C GLY A 236 7.06 2.43 0.38
N SER A 237 8.28 2.78 -0.02
CA SER A 237 9.34 3.23 0.87
C SER A 237 10.19 4.28 0.15
N SER A 238 10.90 5.08 0.93
CA SER A 238 11.79 6.10 0.40
C SER A 238 13.07 6.18 1.23
N TRP A 239 14.15 6.61 0.60
CA TRP A 239 15.45 6.75 1.22
C TRP A 239 15.63 8.14 1.79
N PHE A 240 16.01 8.23 3.05
CA PHE A 240 16.27 9.50 3.74
C PHE A 240 17.73 9.59 4.16
N VAL A 241 18.30 10.77 4.03
CA VAL A 241 19.66 11.09 4.52
C VAL A 241 19.54 11.79 5.85
N LEU A 242 20.30 11.32 6.85
CA LEU A 242 20.34 12.01 8.15
C LEU A 242 21.21 13.26 8.06
N LYS A 243 20.64 14.42 8.35
CA LYS A 243 21.24 15.75 8.21
C LYS A 243 22.56 15.91 8.98
N ASN A 244 22.64 15.30 10.17
CA ASN A 244 23.79 15.37 11.05
C ASN A 244 24.87 14.31 10.75
N SER A 245 24.69 13.50 9.70
CA SER A 245 25.73 12.58 9.23
C SER A 245 26.98 13.35 8.76
N LYS A 246 28.15 12.83 9.09
CA LYS A 246 29.43 13.35 8.57
C LYS A 246 29.57 13.17 7.07
N ASN A 247 28.77 12.27 6.48
CA ASN A 247 28.77 11.92 5.07
C ASN A 247 27.48 12.39 4.35
N ALA A 248 26.69 13.31 4.94
CA ALA A 248 25.37 13.67 4.43
C ALA A 248 25.36 14.07 2.95
N ASP A 249 26.29 14.95 2.51
CA ASP A 249 26.42 15.37 1.10
C ASP A 249 26.79 14.19 0.18
N ALA A 250 27.70 13.31 0.61
CA ALA A 250 28.08 12.13 -0.17
C ALA A 250 26.94 11.12 -0.27
N ALA A 251 26.19 10.92 0.83
CA ALA A 251 25.01 10.06 0.87
C ALA A 251 23.89 10.60 -0.05
N ALA A 252 23.65 11.91 -0.02
CA ALA A 252 22.66 12.54 -0.89
C ALA A 252 23.01 12.39 -2.37
N LYS A 253 24.27 12.63 -2.74
CA LYS A 253 24.76 12.42 -4.13
C LYS A 253 24.66 10.97 -4.55
N PHE A 254 25.01 10.03 -3.66
CA PHE A 254 24.87 8.59 -3.92
C PHE A 254 23.40 8.23 -4.23
N LEU A 255 22.47 8.70 -3.42
CA LEU A 255 21.04 8.45 -3.67
C LEU A 255 20.56 9.12 -4.96
N ALA A 256 21.01 10.34 -5.24
CA ALA A 256 20.67 11.05 -6.47
C ALA A 256 21.19 10.32 -7.73
N ASP A 257 22.43 9.84 -7.69
CA ASP A 257 23.08 9.13 -8.82
C ASP A 257 22.52 7.71 -9.01
N THR A 258 21.87 7.14 -7.99
CA THR A 258 21.30 5.78 -8.00
C THR A 258 19.79 5.81 -8.13
N PHE A 259 19.07 5.88 -7.02
CA PHE A 259 17.61 5.85 -6.97
C PHE A 259 16.96 7.12 -7.54
N GLY A 260 17.67 8.24 -7.54
CA GLY A 260 17.21 9.50 -8.08
C GLY A 260 17.48 9.70 -9.57
N GLY A 261 18.27 8.81 -10.24
CA GLY A 261 18.73 9.10 -11.60
C GLY A 261 19.11 7.91 -12.48
N SER A 262 19.15 6.67 -11.97
CA SER A 262 19.65 5.52 -12.76
C SER A 262 18.52 4.59 -13.23
N THR A 263 18.21 4.64 -14.52
CA THR A 263 17.29 3.69 -15.17
C THR A 263 17.87 2.27 -15.20
N GLU A 264 19.21 2.11 -15.30
CA GLU A 264 19.87 0.80 -15.27
C GLU A 264 19.71 0.12 -13.91
N LEU A 265 19.77 0.90 -12.82
CA LEU A 265 19.51 0.36 -11.48
C LEU A 265 18.09 -0.18 -11.38
N TYR A 266 17.09 0.57 -11.83
CA TYR A 266 15.70 0.14 -11.79
C TYR A 266 15.44 -1.08 -12.67
N ASP A 267 16.06 -1.17 -13.86
CA ASP A 267 15.97 -2.37 -14.71
C ASP A 267 16.53 -3.61 -13.98
N SER A 268 17.67 -3.46 -13.31
CA SER A 268 18.28 -4.53 -12.52
C SER A 268 17.42 -4.94 -11.32
N LEU A 269 16.87 -3.98 -10.58
CA LEU A 269 16.03 -4.23 -9.41
C LEU A 269 14.71 -4.92 -9.80
N MET A 270 14.10 -4.51 -10.89
CA MET A 270 12.89 -5.12 -11.40
C MET A 270 13.14 -6.56 -11.85
N LYS A 271 14.23 -6.82 -12.62
CA LYS A 271 14.59 -8.17 -13.08
C LYS A 271 14.96 -9.12 -11.93
N SER A 272 15.66 -8.63 -10.90
CA SER A 272 16.19 -9.47 -9.84
C SER A 272 15.26 -9.61 -8.62
N ASN A 273 14.47 -8.59 -8.32
CA ASN A 273 13.71 -8.48 -7.07
C ASN A 273 12.23 -8.13 -7.29
N ASN A 274 11.80 -7.95 -8.54
CA ASN A 274 10.45 -7.51 -8.90
C ASN A 274 10.02 -6.21 -8.18
N ILE A 275 10.98 -5.29 -7.99
CA ILE A 275 10.73 -3.98 -7.37
C ILE A 275 10.23 -3.02 -8.45
N ILE A 276 9.04 -2.49 -8.26
CA ILE A 276 8.49 -1.41 -9.08
C ILE A 276 8.97 -0.09 -8.50
N GLY A 277 9.79 0.62 -9.26
CA GLY A 277 10.29 1.94 -8.88
C GLY A 277 9.35 3.05 -9.29
N THR A 278 9.44 4.18 -8.60
CA THR A 278 8.60 5.37 -8.84
C THR A 278 9.28 6.42 -9.73
N TYR A 279 10.47 6.11 -10.27
CA TYR A 279 11.26 6.98 -11.15
C TYR A 279 10.71 6.93 -12.58
N LEU A 280 9.97 7.96 -12.99
CA LEU A 280 9.25 8.02 -14.27
C LEU A 280 10.11 7.77 -15.51
N PRO A 281 11.40 8.26 -15.58
CA PRO A 281 12.25 7.92 -16.71
C PRO A 281 12.58 6.43 -16.86
N ALA A 282 12.34 5.61 -15.84
CA ALA A 282 12.48 4.15 -15.91
C ALA A 282 11.21 3.43 -16.44
N ALA A 283 10.16 4.15 -16.81
CA ALA A 283 8.90 3.56 -17.28
C ALA A 283 9.04 2.77 -18.59
N ASP A 284 10.07 3.04 -19.41
CA ASP A 284 10.28 2.40 -20.72
C ASP A 284 11.43 1.38 -20.75
N ILE A 285 11.99 0.99 -19.58
CA ILE A 285 13.05 -0.03 -19.52
C ILE A 285 12.55 -1.41 -19.97
N GLU A 286 13.49 -2.28 -20.36
CA GLU A 286 13.15 -3.63 -20.90
C GLU A 286 12.31 -4.45 -19.90
N ALA A 287 12.66 -4.41 -18.61
CA ALA A 287 11.98 -5.19 -17.58
C ALA A 287 10.49 -4.80 -17.42
N VAL A 288 10.12 -3.55 -17.70
CA VAL A 288 8.71 -3.10 -17.67
C VAL A 288 7.90 -3.78 -18.77
N ASN A 289 8.45 -3.94 -19.96
CA ASN A 289 7.75 -4.46 -21.14
C ASN A 289 7.82 -5.99 -21.28
N THR A 290 8.38 -6.70 -20.29
CA THR A 290 8.52 -8.16 -20.33
C THR A 290 7.22 -8.84 -19.94
N GLU A 291 6.79 -9.82 -20.74
CA GLU A 291 5.66 -10.69 -20.42
C GLU A 291 6.03 -11.65 -19.28
N SER A 292 5.12 -11.81 -18.31
CA SER A 292 5.30 -12.76 -17.22
C SER A 292 4.61 -14.08 -17.53
N GLU A 293 5.39 -15.15 -17.71
CA GLU A 293 4.85 -16.49 -17.90
C GLU A 293 3.97 -16.92 -16.71
N PHE A 294 4.39 -16.56 -15.48
CA PHE A 294 3.63 -16.87 -14.27
C PHE A 294 2.24 -16.22 -14.28
N PHE A 295 2.15 -15.00 -14.80
CA PHE A 295 0.89 -14.25 -14.93
C PHE A 295 0.28 -14.40 -16.33
N SER A 296 0.26 -15.62 -16.89
CA SER A 296 -0.42 -15.96 -18.14
C SER A 296 -0.01 -15.08 -19.35
N GLY A 297 1.24 -14.63 -19.40
CA GLY A 297 1.75 -13.75 -20.46
C GLY A 297 1.41 -12.28 -20.28
N GLN A 298 0.78 -11.86 -19.17
CA GLN A 298 0.49 -10.47 -18.89
C GLN A 298 1.78 -9.67 -18.60
N GLN A 299 1.89 -8.47 -19.16
CA GLN A 299 2.96 -7.52 -18.83
C GLN A 299 2.61 -6.78 -17.52
N ILE A 300 2.68 -7.48 -16.39
CA ILE A 300 2.23 -6.94 -15.09
C ILE A 300 3.00 -5.69 -14.68
N ASN A 301 4.31 -5.65 -14.95
CA ASN A 301 5.14 -4.50 -14.61
C ASN A 301 4.70 -3.26 -15.40
N LYS A 302 4.41 -3.40 -16.70
CA LYS A 302 3.87 -2.33 -17.53
C LYS A 302 2.53 -1.84 -17.00
N THR A 303 1.66 -2.76 -16.68
CA THR A 303 0.34 -2.46 -16.12
C THR A 303 0.46 -1.68 -14.80
N LEU A 304 1.35 -2.10 -13.90
CA LEU A 304 1.58 -1.42 -12.61
C LEU A 304 2.14 -0.01 -12.81
N VAL A 305 3.11 0.17 -13.70
CA VAL A 305 3.67 1.49 -14.05
C VAL A 305 2.60 2.42 -14.63
N ASP A 306 1.74 1.91 -15.54
CA ASP A 306 0.65 2.70 -16.13
C ASP A 306 -0.41 3.11 -15.10
N TRP A 307 -0.66 2.26 -14.07
CA TRP A 307 -1.61 2.56 -12.99
C TRP A 307 -1.04 3.54 -11.96
N GLU A 308 0.26 3.50 -11.74
CA GLU A 308 0.93 4.37 -10.76
C GLU A 308 0.62 5.85 -10.99
N ALA A 309 0.62 6.29 -12.25
CA ALA A 309 0.33 7.66 -12.63
C ALA A 309 -1.13 8.11 -12.35
N GLN A 310 -2.01 7.16 -12.05
CA GLN A 310 -3.45 7.37 -11.84
C GLN A 310 -3.85 7.29 -10.36
N ILE A 311 -2.91 6.97 -9.47
CA ILE A 311 -3.16 6.86 -8.03
C ILE A 311 -3.47 8.24 -7.47
N PRO A 312 -4.64 8.44 -6.82
CA PRO A 312 -4.95 9.70 -6.17
C PRO A 312 -3.96 10.02 -5.04
N SER A 313 -3.51 11.27 -4.97
CA SER A 313 -2.73 11.77 -3.84
C SER A 313 -3.62 11.87 -2.60
N VAL A 314 -3.09 11.46 -1.46
CA VAL A 314 -3.72 11.62 -0.15
C VAL A 314 -2.73 12.20 0.84
N ASN A 315 -3.20 13.02 1.76
CA ASN A 315 -2.41 13.43 2.91
C ASN A 315 -2.51 12.35 4.00
N THR A 316 -1.45 11.56 4.16
CA THR A 316 -1.43 10.50 5.18
C THR A 316 -1.27 11.06 6.60
N GLY A 317 -0.84 12.31 6.73
CA GLY A 317 -0.60 12.95 8.02
C GLY A 317 0.50 12.30 8.85
N ALA A 318 0.75 12.86 10.03
CA ALA A 318 1.78 12.35 10.94
C ALA A 318 1.34 11.10 11.73
N PHE A 319 0.04 10.90 11.87
CA PHE A 319 -0.56 10.01 12.86
C PHE A 319 -1.42 8.89 12.22
N SER A 320 -1.08 8.48 10.97
CA SER A 320 -1.79 7.39 10.28
C SER A 320 -1.80 6.07 11.06
N ALA A 321 -0.73 5.75 11.77
CA ALA A 321 -0.64 4.53 12.57
C ALA A 321 -1.56 4.59 13.80
N GLU A 322 -1.63 5.73 14.46
CA GLU A 322 -2.52 5.99 15.58
C GLU A 322 -3.99 5.98 15.14
N ALA A 323 -4.30 6.58 13.99
CA ALA A 323 -5.63 6.54 13.39
C ALA A 323 -6.09 5.10 13.10
N GLN A 324 -5.24 4.31 12.46
CA GLN A 324 -5.52 2.90 12.21
C GLN A 324 -5.69 2.11 13.51
N SER A 325 -4.87 2.36 14.51
CA SER A 325 -4.97 1.70 15.82
C SER A 325 -6.29 2.01 16.53
N ALA A 326 -6.75 3.27 16.47
CA ALA A 326 -8.04 3.67 17.03
C ALA A 326 -9.21 2.99 16.32
N LEU A 327 -9.18 2.91 14.99
CA LEU A 327 -10.20 2.23 14.19
C LEU A 327 -10.21 0.73 14.45
N LEU A 328 -9.03 0.08 14.51
CA LEU A 328 -8.92 -1.34 14.85
C LEU A 328 -9.50 -1.67 16.23
N ALA A 329 -9.37 -0.77 17.19
CA ALA A 329 -9.90 -0.98 18.54
C ALA A 329 -11.44 -1.09 18.58
N VAL A 330 -12.15 -0.40 17.68
CA VAL A 330 -13.62 -0.40 17.60
C VAL A 330 -14.17 -1.38 16.56
N THR A 331 -13.34 -1.82 15.62
CA THR A 331 -13.75 -2.75 14.55
C THR A 331 -14.49 -3.99 15.06
N PRO A 332 -14.06 -4.70 16.12
CA PRO A 332 -14.81 -5.86 16.63
C PRO A 332 -16.23 -5.51 17.08
N ASN A 333 -16.46 -4.34 17.67
CA ASN A 333 -17.79 -3.91 18.09
C ASN A 333 -18.69 -3.68 16.87
N ILE A 334 -18.17 -3.00 15.85
CA ILE A 334 -18.88 -2.74 14.58
C ILE A 334 -19.28 -4.07 13.92
N LEU A 335 -18.35 -5.01 13.83
CA LEU A 335 -18.59 -6.34 13.26
C LEU A 335 -19.59 -7.15 14.06
N ASN A 336 -19.71 -6.92 15.37
CA ASN A 336 -20.70 -7.54 16.24
C ASN A 336 -22.05 -6.80 16.28
N GLY A 337 -22.24 -5.76 15.45
CA GLY A 337 -23.53 -5.09 15.26
C GLY A 337 -23.72 -3.82 16.07
N SER A 338 -22.67 -3.25 16.69
CA SER A 338 -22.73 -1.91 17.27
C SER A 338 -22.98 -0.87 16.17
N ASP A 339 -23.57 0.26 16.58
CA ASP A 339 -23.84 1.39 15.70
C ASP A 339 -22.52 2.00 15.18
N LEU A 340 -22.39 2.08 13.86
CA LEU A 340 -21.16 2.51 13.19
C LEU A 340 -20.76 3.93 13.57
N ASP A 341 -21.70 4.88 13.54
CA ASP A 341 -21.39 6.29 13.82
C ASP A 341 -20.97 6.49 15.28
N THR A 342 -21.57 5.73 16.20
CA THR A 342 -21.18 5.75 17.62
C THR A 342 -19.77 5.22 17.83
N GLU A 343 -19.41 4.11 17.20
CA GLU A 343 -18.08 3.51 17.33
C GLU A 343 -17.00 4.38 16.64
N LEU A 344 -17.31 4.97 15.49
CA LEU A 344 -16.39 5.89 14.82
C LEU A 344 -16.16 7.16 15.65
N ALA A 345 -17.18 7.68 16.31
CA ALA A 345 -17.01 8.82 17.24
C ALA A 345 -16.12 8.47 18.44
N ALA A 346 -16.25 7.25 18.97
CA ALA A 346 -15.38 6.77 20.06
C ALA A 346 -13.92 6.61 19.60
N ALA A 347 -13.71 6.08 18.39
CA ALA A 347 -12.37 5.97 17.80
C ALA A 347 -11.73 7.35 17.55
N GLU A 348 -12.51 8.30 17.07
CA GLU A 348 -12.07 9.68 16.83
C GLU A 348 -11.66 10.37 18.14
N GLU A 349 -12.45 10.18 19.23
CA GLU A 349 -12.10 10.67 20.56
C GLU A 349 -10.80 10.02 21.07
N GLN A 350 -10.65 8.71 20.93
CA GLN A 350 -9.42 7.98 21.31
C GLN A 350 -8.20 8.49 20.54
N PHE A 351 -8.32 8.66 19.22
CA PHE A 351 -7.25 9.22 18.40
C PHE A 351 -6.83 10.60 18.90
N ASN A 352 -7.79 11.51 19.10
CA ASN A 352 -7.54 12.88 19.57
C ASN A 352 -6.86 12.92 20.95
N GLN A 353 -7.12 11.93 21.82
CA GLN A 353 -6.44 11.80 23.12
C GLN A 353 -5.00 11.29 22.96
N THR A 354 -4.73 10.49 21.94
CA THR A 354 -3.41 9.88 21.72
C THR A 354 -2.41 10.87 21.13
N ILE A 355 -2.87 11.84 20.32
CA ILE A 355 -2.01 12.80 19.62
C ILE A 355 -1.81 14.13 20.37
N GLN A 356 -2.43 14.32 21.54
CA GLN A 356 -2.22 15.47 22.43
C GLN A 356 -0.94 15.32 23.25
#